data_9ebc41fffb686da48cb3debe85a70452
#
_entry.id   9ebc41fffb686da48cb3debe85a70452
#
_cell.length_a   1.000
_cell.length_b   1.000
_cell.length_c   1.000
_cell.angle_alpha   90.00
_cell.angle_beta   90.00
_cell.angle_gamma   90.00
#
_symmetry.space_group_name_H-M   'P 1'
#
loop_
_entity.id
_entity.type
_entity.pdbx_description
1 polymer ?
#
loop_
_entity_poly.entity_id
_entity_poly.type
_entity_poly.pdbx_seq_one_letter_code
_entity_poly.pdbx_strand_id
1 'polypeptide(L)'
;GAGVSTESGIPDFRSVDGLYNQKYDYPPETILSHSFFMAHPEEYYKFHRDKLVVDGAKPNRAHLRLAELEREGKLQAVITQNIDGLHQAAGSKNVLELHGSIHRCYCMRCGRPYPAERVNHGTGVPHCDCGGIIRPDIVFYEECLDDDVVSKAVHYIREAEVLIVGGTSL
;
A
#
# COMPACT_ATOMS: atom_id res chain seq x y z
N GLY A 1 -3.24 -4.52 9.14
CA GLY A 1 -1.86 -4.55 8.68
C GLY A 1 -1.59 -5.66 7.66
N ALA A 2 -0.34 -5.84 7.27
CA ALA A 2 0.07 -6.77 6.21
C ALA A 2 -0.36 -8.23 6.45
N GLY A 3 -0.41 -8.68 7.70
CA GLY A 3 -0.86 -10.02 8.06
C GLY A 3 -2.29 -10.35 7.64
N VAL A 4 -3.15 -9.37 7.39
CA VAL A 4 -4.51 -9.61 6.87
C VAL A 4 -4.47 -10.11 5.43
N SER A 5 -3.47 -9.76 4.64
CA SER A 5 -3.37 -10.09 3.22
C SER A 5 -2.54 -11.35 2.91
N THR A 6 -1.96 -12.01 3.93
CA THR A 6 -1.13 -13.22 3.73
C THR A 6 -1.91 -14.37 3.11
N GLU A 7 -3.16 -14.60 3.53
CA GLU A 7 -4.05 -15.62 2.91
C GLU A 7 -4.48 -15.25 1.47
N SER A 8 -4.23 -14.02 1.05
CA SER A 8 -4.43 -13.58 -0.35
C SER A 8 -3.18 -13.77 -1.21
N GLY A 9 -2.11 -14.34 -0.66
CA GLY A 9 -0.84 -14.58 -1.35
C GLY A 9 0.11 -13.38 -1.35
N ILE A 10 -0.19 -12.33 -0.57
CA ILE A 10 0.70 -11.17 -0.41
C ILE A 10 1.54 -11.38 0.85
N PRO A 11 2.88 -11.50 0.74
CA PRO A 11 3.72 -11.70 1.91
C PRO A 11 3.66 -10.47 2.83
N ASP A 12 3.68 -10.71 4.13
CA ASP A 12 3.90 -9.65 5.10
C ASP A 12 5.39 -9.22 5.13
N PHE A 13 5.75 -8.30 6.04
CA PHE A 13 7.12 -7.79 6.10
C PHE A 13 8.05 -8.62 7.00
N ARG A 14 7.57 -9.16 8.11
CA ARG A 14 8.38 -9.66 9.24
C ARG A 14 8.29 -11.15 9.51
N SER A 15 7.34 -11.88 8.93
CA SER A 15 7.28 -13.33 9.08
C SER A 15 8.50 -14.02 8.44
N VAL A 16 8.66 -15.31 8.68
CA VAL A 16 9.78 -16.11 8.14
C VAL A 16 9.84 -16.00 6.62
N ASP A 17 8.68 -15.99 5.95
CA ASP A 17 8.56 -15.84 4.49
C ASP A 17 8.30 -14.40 4.04
N GLY A 18 8.35 -13.44 4.98
CA GLY A 18 8.08 -12.03 4.73
C GLY A 18 9.20 -11.32 3.96
N LEU A 19 8.88 -10.12 3.46
CA LEU A 19 9.80 -9.33 2.62
C LEU A 19 11.15 -9.05 3.29
N TYR A 20 11.17 -8.79 4.61
CA TYR A 20 12.41 -8.49 5.34
C TYR A 20 13.35 -9.67 5.49
N ASN A 21 12.85 -10.90 5.35
CA ASN A 21 13.64 -12.12 5.43
C ASN A 21 14.08 -12.65 4.06
N GLN A 22 13.67 -11.99 2.96
CA GLN A 22 14.10 -12.35 1.62
C GLN A 22 15.49 -11.76 1.32
N LYS A 23 16.34 -12.53 0.64
CA LYS A 23 17.66 -12.05 0.23
C LYS A 23 17.53 -11.04 -0.91
N TYR A 24 17.99 -9.83 -0.66
CA TYR A 24 18.12 -8.74 -1.64
C TYR A 24 19.42 -8.00 -1.38
N ASP A 25 19.95 -7.26 -2.38
CA ASP A 25 21.23 -6.55 -2.24
C ASP A 25 21.21 -5.46 -1.16
N TYR A 26 20.00 -4.93 -0.89
CA TYR A 26 19.73 -3.95 0.15
C TYR A 26 18.58 -4.42 1.04
N PRO A 27 18.54 -4.05 2.31
CA PRO A 27 17.37 -4.29 3.16
C PRO A 27 16.11 -3.65 2.55
N PRO A 28 14.94 -4.30 2.59
CA PRO A 28 13.70 -3.73 2.04
C PRO A 28 13.35 -2.36 2.60
N GLU A 29 13.63 -2.09 3.89
CA GLU A 29 13.42 -0.77 4.49
C GLU A 29 14.28 0.31 3.82
N THR A 30 15.49 -0.04 3.40
CA THR A 30 16.36 0.88 2.66
C THR A 30 15.79 1.15 1.28
N ILE A 31 15.40 0.10 0.55
CA ILE A 31 14.84 0.24 -0.82
C ILE A 31 13.54 1.05 -0.80
N LEU A 32 12.72 0.89 0.25
CA LEU A 32 11.44 1.58 0.44
C LEU A 32 11.59 2.96 1.09
N SER A 33 12.78 3.55 1.11
CA SER A 33 13.01 4.90 1.61
C SER A 33 13.00 5.94 0.49
N HIS A 34 12.60 7.17 0.84
CA HIS A 34 12.63 8.30 -0.11
C HIS A 34 14.03 8.55 -0.66
N SER A 35 15.05 8.57 0.21
CA SER A 35 16.43 8.82 -0.19
C SER A 35 16.96 7.77 -1.16
N PHE A 36 16.66 6.49 -0.93
CA PHE A 36 17.06 5.42 -1.84
C PHE A 36 16.34 5.54 -3.20
N PHE A 37 15.02 5.78 -3.18
CA PHE A 37 14.24 5.98 -4.40
C PHE A 37 14.81 7.12 -5.26
N MET A 38 15.21 8.23 -4.65
CA MET A 38 15.78 9.36 -5.37
C MET A 38 17.18 9.08 -5.93
N ALA A 39 17.99 8.32 -5.20
CA ALA A 39 19.35 8.00 -5.61
C ALA A 39 19.45 6.81 -6.58
N HIS A 40 18.58 5.80 -6.41
CA HIS A 40 18.62 4.53 -7.12
C HIS A 40 17.23 4.10 -7.65
N PRO A 41 16.57 4.92 -8.48
CA PRO A 41 15.21 4.64 -8.95
C PRO A 41 15.12 3.34 -9.75
N GLU A 42 16.16 2.96 -10.50
CA GLU A 42 16.18 1.71 -11.26
C GLU A 42 16.11 0.48 -10.36
N GLU A 43 16.90 0.46 -9.28
CA GLU A 43 16.90 -0.63 -8.30
C GLU A 43 15.56 -0.70 -7.54
N TYR A 44 15.00 0.46 -7.19
CA TYR A 44 13.67 0.52 -6.61
C TYR A 44 12.63 -0.13 -7.55
N TYR A 45 12.61 0.21 -8.83
CA TYR A 45 11.60 -0.32 -9.77
C TYR A 45 11.76 -1.81 -10.06
N LYS A 46 12.98 -2.34 -10.01
CA LYS A 46 13.20 -3.79 -10.04
C LYS A 46 12.55 -4.46 -8.83
N PHE A 47 12.81 -3.94 -7.63
CA PHE A 47 12.21 -4.43 -6.39
C PHE A 47 10.69 -4.29 -6.40
N HIS A 48 10.17 -3.15 -6.82
CA HIS A 48 8.74 -2.86 -6.90
C HIS A 48 8.01 -3.93 -7.73
N ARG A 49 8.50 -4.20 -8.93
CA ARG A 49 7.88 -5.17 -9.85
C ARG A 49 8.07 -6.62 -9.41
N ASP A 50 9.18 -6.94 -8.76
CA ASP A 50 9.47 -8.29 -8.29
C ASP A 50 8.73 -8.62 -6.98
N LYS A 51 8.59 -7.66 -6.07
CA LYS A 51 8.15 -7.91 -4.70
C LYS A 51 6.85 -7.24 -4.29
N LEU A 52 6.55 -6.04 -4.79
CA LEU A 52 5.37 -5.30 -4.36
C LEU A 52 4.15 -5.59 -5.24
N VAL A 53 4.35 -5.90 -6.50
CA VAL A 53 3.27 -6.23 -7.44
C VAL A 53 2.95 -7.72 -7.31
N VAL A 54 1.74 -8.03 -6.85
CA VAL A 54 1.25 -9.39 -6.74
C VAL A 54 0.02 -9.52 -7.63
N ASP A 55 0.25 -9.96 -8.87
CA ASP A 55 -0.81 -10.12 -9.85
C ASP A 55 -1.78 -11.23 -9.45
N GLY A 56 -3.07 -10.98 -9.65
CA GLY A 56 -4.13 -11.95 -9.39
C GLY A 56 -4.47 -12.15 -7.92
N ALA A 57 -3.90 -11.37 -7.00
CA ALA A 57 -4.30 -11.39 -5.60
C ALA A 57 -5.78 -11.03 -5.46
N LYS A 58 -6.52 -11.79 -4.65
CA LYS A 58 -7.96 -11.61 -4.44
C LYS A 58 -8.24 -11.39 -2.95
N PRO A 59 -9.32 -10.66 -2.62
CA PRO A 59 -9.76 -10.53 -1.24
C PRO A 59 -9.98 -11.91 -0.61
N ASN A 60 -9.52 -12.08 0.63
CA ASN A 60 -9.79 -13.26 1.43
C ASN A 60 -11.01 -13.06 2.33
N ARG A 61 -11.33 -14.06 3.14
CA ARG A 61 -12.52 -14.05 4.01
C ARG A 61 -12.54 -12.86 4.97
N ALA A 62 -11.38 -12.40 5.47
CA ALA A 62 -11.32 -11.26 6.36
C ALA A 62 -11.74 -9.96 5.64
N HIS A 63 -11.21 -9.71 4.44
CA HIS A 63 -11.61 -8.56 3.62
C HIS A 63 -13.11 -8.57 3.30
N LEU A 64 -13.64 -9.73 2.89
CA LEU A 64 -15.06 -9.89 2.55
C LEU A 64 -15.96 -9.66 3.77
N ARG A 65 -15.59 -10.21 4.93
CA ARG A 65 -16.38 -10.04 6.16
C ARG A 65 -16.41 -8.58 6.62
N LEU A 66 -15.30 -7.87 6.53
CA LEU A 66 -15.28 -6.43 6.84
C LEU A 66 -16.20 -5.62 5.91
N ALA A 67 -16.19 -5.93 4.62
CA ALA A 67 -17.12 -5.29 3.67
C ALA A 67 -18.59 -5.60 3.97
N GLU A 68 -18.91 -6.81 4.42
CA GLU A 68 -20.26 -7.17 4.88
C GLU A 68 -20.67 -6.36 6.11
N LEU A 69 -19.80 -6.26 7.11
CA LEU A 69 -20.05 -5.48 8.33
C LEU A 69 -20.27 -3.99 8.02
N GLU A 70 -19.58 -3.45 7.04
CA GLU A 70 -19.82 -2.08 6.57
C GLU A 70 -21.22 -1.95 5.94
N ARG A 71 -21.62 -2.88 5.07
CA ARG A 71 -22.98 -2.91 4.48
C ARG A 71 -24.08 -3.08 5.52
N GLU A 72 -23.80 -3.81 6.59
CA GLU A 72 -24.73 -3.97 7.73
C GLU A 72 -24.78 -2.74 8.64
N GLY A 73 -23.98 -1.70 8.38
CA GLY A 73 -23.89 -0.50 9.20
C GLY A 73 -23.17 -0.69 10.54
N LYS A 74 -22.47 -1.81 10.72
CA LYS A 74 -21.75 -2.15 11.95
C LYS A 74 -20.28 -1.70 11.94
N LEU A 75 -19.67 -1.58 10.76
CA LEU A 75 -18.31 -1.09 10.56
C LEU A 75 -18.34 0.29 9.94
N GLN A 76 -17.70 1.26 10.58
CA GLN A 76 -17.70 2.65 10.12
C GLN A 76 -16.54 2.93 9.14
N ALA A 77 -15.39 2.36 9.36
CA ALA A 77 -14.21 2.54 8.52
C ALA A 77 -13.23 1.37 8.63
N VAL A 78 -12.48 1.16 7.59
CA VAL A 78 -11.25 0.35 7.60
C VAL A 78 -10.06 1.31 7.56
N ILE A 79 -9.18 1.24 8.54
CA ILE A 79 -7.93 1.99 8.58
C ILE A 79 -6.82 1.00 8.28
N THR A 80 -6.12 1.19 7.16
CA THR A 80 -5.12 0.21 6.71
C THR A 80 -3.77 0.85 6.39
N GLN A 81 -2.71 0.11 6.70
CA GLN A 81 -1.36 0.41 6.26
C GLN A 81 -1.04 -0.28 4.93
N ASN A 82 -1.92 -1.20 4.48
CA ASN A 82 -1.71 -1.96 3.26
C ASN A 82 -1.94 -1.10 2.02
N ILE A 83 -1.13 -1.33 1.01
CA ILE A 83 -1.19 -0.65 -0.29
C ILE A 83 -1.86 -1.50 -1.38
N ASP A 84 -2.34 -2.69 -1.02
CA ASP A 84 -2.79 -3.74 -1.95
C ASP A 84 -4.19 -3.53 -2.55
N GLY A 85 -5.01 -2.63 -1.98
CA GLY A 85 -6.36 -2.33 -2.46
C GLY A 85 -7.38 -3.46 -2.24
N LEU A 86 -7.07 -4.51 -1.47
CA LEU A 86 -7.94 -5.67 -1.31
C LEU A 86 -9.21 -5.36 -0.51
N HIS A 87 -9.19 -4.39 0.39
CA HIS A 87 -10.42 -3.95 1.07
C HIS A 87 -11.42 -3.37 0.09
N GLN A 88 -10.99 -2.50 -0.82
CA GLN A 88 -11.83 -1.94 -1.86
C GLN A 88 -12.30 -3.01 -2.84
N ALA A 89 -11.42 -3.94 -3.23
CA ALA A 89 -11.77 -5.07 -4.09
C ALA A 89 -12.82 -5.99 -3.46
N ALA A 90 -12.86 -6.09 -2.11
CA ALA A 90 -13.89 -6.81 -1.37
C ALA A 90 -15.24 -6.07 -1.29
N GLY A 91 -15.26 -4.78 -1.64
CA GLY A 91 -16.45 -3.94 -1.63
C GLY A 91 -16.54 -2.96 -0.46
N SER A 92 -15.52 -2.85 0.39
CA SER A 92 -15.42 -1.78 1.39
C SER A 92 -15.31 -0.42 0.71
N LYS A 93 -16.08 0.56 1.16
CA LYS A 93 -16.15 1.91 0.57
C LYS A 93 -15.38 2.94 1.39
N ASN A 94 -15.43 2.84 2.70
CA ASN A 94 -14.76 3.76 3.60
C ASN A 94 -13.43 3.16 4.08
N VAL A 95 -12.42 3.22 3.22
CA VAL A 95 -11.07 2.70 3.48
C VAL A 95 -10.09 3.86 3.58
N LEU A 96 -9.45 4.00 4.72
CA LEU A 96 -8.43 5.01 4.98
C LEU A 96 -7.04 4.37 4.80
N GLU A 97 -6.42 4.67 3.68
CA GLU A 97 -5.12 4.12 3.27
C GLU A 97 -3.99 5.01 3.80
N LEU A 98 -3.47 4.70 5.00
CA LEU A 98 -2.42 5.50 5.64
C LEU A 98 -1.12 5.58 4.82
N HIS A 99 -0.83 4.55 4.02
CA HIS A 99 0.38 4.46 3.21
C HIS A 99 0.12 4.57 1.70
N GLY A 100 -1.08 5.04 1.31
CA GLY A 100 -1.45 5.16 -0.10
C GLY A 100 -1.79 3.83 -0.76
N SER A 101 -1.58 3.73 -2.07
CA SER A 101 -1.95 2.56 -2.87
C SER A 101 -1.01 2.32 -4.04
N ILE A 102 -0.69 1.06 -4.29
CA ILE A 102 0.06 0.60 -5.47
C ILE A 102 -0.76 0.73 -6.77
N HIS A 103 -2.07 0.93 -6.64
CA HIS A 103 -2.99 1.07 -7.79
C HIS A 103 -3.12 2.51 -8.30
N ARG A 104 -2.44 3.46 -7.68
CA ARG A 104 -2.37 4.85 -8.13
C ARG A 104 -0.92 5.24 -8.36
N CYS A 105 -0.66 6.03 -9.38
CA CYS A 105 0.64 6.62 -9.61
C CYS A 105 0.52 8.02 -10.21
N TYR A 106 1.56 8.82 -10.07
CA TYR A 106 1.60 10.20 -10.52
C TYR A 106 3.03 10.64 -10.89
N CYS A 107 3.12 11.66 -11.70
CA CYS A 107 4.39 12.30 -12.03
C CYS A 107 4.87 13.18 -10.87
N MET A 108 6.09 12.97 -10.41
CA MET A 108 6.69 13.77 -9.33
C MET A 108 6.90 15.24 -9.68
N ARG A 109 6.99 15.58 -10.97
CA ARG A 109 7.24 16.96 -11.42
C ARG A 109 5.96 17.75 -11.65
N CYS A 110 4.99 17.19 -12.37
CA CYS A 110 3.79 17.90 -12.79
C CYS A 110 2.49 17.43 -12.12
N GLY A 111 2.55 16.38 -11.27
CA GLY A 111 1.40 15.84 -10.57
C GLY A 111 0.41 15.07 -11.43
N ARG A 112 0.65 14.94 -12.75
CA ARG A 112 -0.27 14.21 -13.64
C ARG A 112 -0.45 12.77 -13.17
N PRO A 113 -1.70 12.30 -12.99
CA PRO A 113 -1.96 10.91 -12.66
C PRO A 113 -1.74 10.00 -13.87
N TYR A 114 -1.34 8.77 -13.60
CA TYR A 114 -1.14 7.72 -14.60
C TYR A 114 -1.76 6.40 -14.13
N PRO A 115 -2.16 5.52 -15.06
CA PRO A 115 -2.55 4.15 -14.72
C PRO A 115 -1.39 3.41 -14.05
N ALA A 116 -1.71 2.59 -13.04
CA ALA A 116 -0.70 1.86 -12.26
C ALA A 116 0.12 0.87 -13.12
N GLU A 117 -0.47 0.36 -14.20
CA GLU A 117 0.19 -0.53 -15.16
C GLU A 117 1.47 0.09 -15.74
N ARG A 118 1.50 1.41 -15.86
CA ARG A 118 2.68 2.15 -16.33
C ARG A 118 3.91 1.94 -15.44
N VAL A 119 3.67 1.75 -14.15
CA VAL A 119 4.71 1.50 -13.13
C VAL A 119 4.88 0.00 -12.90
N ASN A 120 3.77 -0.71 -12.72
CA ASN A 120 3.77 -2.10 -12.26
C ASN A 120 4.30 -3.08 -13.32
N HIS A 121 4.01 -2.85 -14.60
CA HIS A 121 4.33 -3.80 -15.69
C HIS A 121 5.31 -3.24 -16.74
N GLY A 122 5.83 -2.03 -16.53
CA GLY A 122 6.82 -1.43 -17.43
C GLY A 122 8.23 -1.99 -17.25
N THR A 123 9.17 -1.45 -17.99
CA THR A 123 10.61 -1.69 -17.84
C THR A 123 11.34 -0.39 -17.50
N GLY A 124 12.44 -0.49 -16.75
CA GLY A 124 13.22 0.70 -16.36
C GLY A 124 12.45 1.66 -15.48
N VAL A 125 12.91 2.91 -15.43
CA VAL A 125 12.27 4.00 -14.67
C VAL A 125 11.19 4.65 -15.53
N PRO A 126 9.91 4.66 -15.11
CA PRO A 126 8.84 5.27 -15.91
C PRO A 126 8.92 6.80 -15.85
N HIS A 127 8.81 7.43 -17.00
CA HIS A 127 8.85 8.89 -17.15
C HIS A 127 7.57 9.45 -17.74
N CYS A 128 7.23 10.64 -17.28
CA CYS A 128 6.17 11.49 -17.82
C CYS A 128 6.67 12.26 -19.05
N ASP A 129 5.76 12.72 -19.91
CA ASP A 129 6.06 13.57 -21.05
C ASP A 129 6.79 14.86 -20.65
N CYS A 130 6.60 15.34 -19.42
CA CYS A 130 7.34 16.49 -18.87
C CYS A 130 8.77 16.14 -18.42
N GLY A 131 9.21 14.88 -18.55
CA GLY A 131 10.51 14.39 -18.11
C GLY A 131 10.61 14.06 -16.62
N GLY A 132 9.54 14.21 -15.84
CA GLY A 132 9.51 13.80 -14.43
C GLY A 132 9.35 12.28 -14.28
N ILE A 133 9.85 11.72 -13.18
CA ILE A 133 9.63 10.30 -12.85
C ILE A 133 8.17 10.10 -12.45
N ILE A 134 7.55 9.02 -12.93
CA ILE A 134 6.24 8.56 -12.49
C ILE A 134 6.45 7.61 -11.33
N ARG A 135 5.87 7.90 -10.17
CA ARG A 135 5.99 7.08 -8.97
C ARG A 135 4.64 6.50 -8.52
N PRO A 136 4.64 5.37 -7.79
CA PRO A 136 3.43 4.91 -7.13
C PRO A 136 3.05 5.88 -6.00
N ASP A 137 1.75 6.03 -5.77
CA ASP A 137 1.18 6.84 -4.68
C ASP A 137 1.22 6.05 -3.37
N ILE A 138 2.43 5.74 -2.93
CA ILE A 138 2.71 5.07 -1.66
C ILE A 138 3.64 5.92 -0.81
N VAL A 139 3.51 5.82 0.50
CA VAL A 139 4.36 6.53 1.45
C VAL A 139 5.62 5.71 1.71
N PHE A 140 6.78 6.25 1.35
CA PHE A 140 8.08 5.67 1.67
C PHE A 140 8.50 6.01 3.10
N TYR A 141 9.42 5.23 3.65
CA TYR A 141 10.16 5.67 4.83
C TYR A 141 10.76 7.05 4.58
N GLU A 142 10.90 7.89 5.61
CA GLU A 142 11.33 9.30 5.55
C GLU A 142 10.25 10.27 5.03
N GLU A 143 9.11 9.80 4.54
CA GLU A 143 8.00 10.64 4.10
C GLU A 143 6.92 10.76 5.18
N CYS A 144 6.21 11.88 5.18
CA CYS A 144 5.07 12.09 6.08
C CYS A 144 3.81 11.38 5.56
N LEU A 145 2.96 10.97 6.48
CA LEU A 145 1.61 10.53 6.16
C LEU A 145 0.76 11.74 5.75
N ASP A 146 -0.31 11.48 5.04
CA ASP A 146 -1.33 12.50 4.71
C ASP A 146 -2.09 12.90 5.98
N ASP A 147 -2.03 14.17 6.36
CA ASP A 147 -2.64 14.71 7.58
C ASP A 147 -4.16 14.58 7.59
N ASP A 148 -4.82 14.67 6.43
CA ASP A 148 -6.27 14.52 6.32
C ASP A 148 -6.69 13.06 6.56
N VAL A 149 -5.93 12.10 6.01
CA VAL A 149 -6.18 10.67 6.23
C VAL A 149 -5.95 10.32 7.70
N VAL A 150 -4.86 10.80 8.30
CA VAL A 150 -4.56 10.57 9.72
C VAL A 150 -5.64 11.17 10.62
N SER A 151 -6.07 12.41 10.36
CA SER A 151 -7.11 13.09 11.13
C SER A 151 -8.44 12.35 11.08
N LYS A 152 -8.84 11.86 9.89
CA LYS A 152 -10.03 11.02 9.73
C LYS A 152 -9.90 9.70 10.47
N ALA A 153 -8.75 9.04 10.40
CA ALA A 153 -8.50 7.80 11.13
C ALA A 153 -8.64 7.99 12.65
N VAL A 154 -8.04 9.04 13.19
CA VAL A 154 -8.15 9.39 14.60
C VAL A 154 -9.60 9.67 15.00
N HIS A 155 -10.35 10.39 14.15
CA HIS A 155 -11.77 10.65 14.38
C HIS A 155 -12.56 9.34 14.50
N TYR A 156 -12.44 8.41 13.53
CA TYR A 156 -13.15 7.13 13.58
C TYR A 156 -12.76 6.28 14.79
N ILE A 157 -11.48 6.28 15.18
CA ILE A 157 -11.02 5.56 16.37
C ILE A 157 -11.66 6.14 17.64
N ARG A 158 -11.77 7.46 17.75
CA ARG A 158 -12.39 8.12 18.93
C ARG A 158 -13.88 7.85 19.05
N GLU A 159 -14.59 7.80 17.94
CA GLU A 159 -16.04 7.56 17.89
C GLU A 159 -16.41 6.07 17.96
N ALA A 160 -15.45 5.16 17.83
CA ALA A 160 -15.70 3.73 17.82
C ALA A 160 -15.98 3.20 19.24
N GLU A 161 -17.07 2.43 19.37
CA GLU A 161 -17.32 1.64 20.59
C GLU A 161 -16.39 0.43 20.70
N VAL A 162 -16.00 -0.14 19.55
CA VAL A 162 -15.10 -1.28 19.44
C VAL A 162 -14.06 -1.00 18.36
N LEU A 163 -12.79 -1.22 18.68
CA LEU A 163 -11.67 -1.18 17.77
C LEU A 163 -11.12 -2.59 17.58
N ILE A 164 -11.10 -3.07 16.33
CA ILE A 164 -10.49 -4.34 15.96
C ILE A 164 -9.11 -4.05 15.36
N VAL A 165 -8.07 -4.64 15.93
CA VAL A 165 -6.71 -4.57 15.40
C VAL A 165 -6.33 -5.92 14.83
N GLY A 166 -5.98 -5.97 13.55
CA GLY A 166 -5.70 -7.21 12.84
C GLY A 166 -4.50 -7.13 11.91
N GLY A 167 -3.71 -8.21 11.83
CA GLY A 167 -2.60 -8.35 10.89
C GLY A 167 -1.43 -7.39 11.11
N THR A 168 -1.29 -6.84 12.30
CA THR A 168 -0.21 -5.93 12.69
C THR A 168 0.17 -6.19 14.15
N SER A 169 1.40 -5.81 14.51
CA SER A 169 1.83 -5.78 15.91
C SER A 169 1.38 -4.48 16.57
N LEU A 170 1.04 -4.55 17.84
CA LEU A 170 0.78 -3.40 18.71
C LEU A 170 2.07 -2.99 19.43
#